data_0ab03fe6cef26d7f976a3c758e7e70c6
#
_entry.id   0ab03fe6cef26d7f976a3c758e7e70c6
#
_cell.length_a   1.000
_cell.length_b   1.000
_cell.length_c   1.000
_cell.angle_alpha   90.00
_cell.angle_beta   90.00
_cell.angle_gamma   90.00
#
_symmetry.space_group_name_H-M   'P 1'
#
loop_
_entity.id
_entity.type
_entity.pdbx_description
1 polymer ?
#
loop_
_entity_poly.entity_id
_entity_poly.type
_entity_poly.pdbx_seq_one_letter_code
_entity_poly.pdbx_strand_id
1 'polypeptide(L)'
;MSSTDDRPVRSAPAGPGTPVSARFPTGFLFGAATASYQIEGAHDVGGRTPSIWDTYCREPGRVADGATGDIACDHYHRYREDVALLRGLGVDTYRFSISWPRVQPDGAGPGNPGGLDFYDRLVDELLAAGISPAATLYHWDLPQALEDRGGWRVRDTAERFADYTRIAAERLGDRVDRWITLNEPYCSAFVGYGAGAHAPGAREGRGALAAAHHLLVGHGLAVRALRDSGATDVGITLNPDVLLPATDSEADLAAVRRAETMHNDVWLEPLLAGRYPAHEALTWGELADGAYRLDGDLALIGAPLDFVGVNYYRPITVSAAPYRDPDPATRTAVDIRAEESWRQDVRRTTMGWPVVPHAFTDLLVGLRRRYPALPPLLITENGSSEDDRVDADGEIHDSDRVAYLRDHLAALADAMDQGVDVRGYYVWSLLDNFEWARGYSKRFGIVRVDYDTLERVPKDSYRWYRDLIAAHRDRDRAGDRDRTPSATRTTGQELHHR
;
A
#
# COMPACT_ATOMS: atom_id res chain seq x y z
N MET A 1 -24.97 -33.49 13.85
CA MET A 1 -24.80 -32.62 12.67
C MET A 1 -23.37 -32.21 12.62
N SER A 2 -22.64 -32.82 11.70
CA SER A 2 -21.15 -32.73 11.58
C SER A 2 -20.79 -31.42 10.92
N SER A 3 -20.09 -30.53 11.61
CA SER A 3 -19.41 -29.38 10.99
C SER A 3 -18.08 -29.88 10.45
N THR A 4 -17.94 -29.90 9.16
CA THR A 4 -16.67 -30.13 8.49
C THR A 4 -15.79 -28.90 8.70
N ASP A 5 -14.73 -29.07 9.47
CA ASP A 5 -13.65 -28.10 9.74
C ASP A 5 -12.78 -28.02 8.47
N ASP A 6 -13.11 -27.06 7.61
CA ASP A 6 -12.41 -26.83 6.33
C ASP A 6 -11.21 -25.90 6.54
N ARG A 7 -10.28 -26.31 7.40
CA ARG A 7 -8.99 -25.65 7.54
C ARG A 7 -8.05 -26.13 6.44
N PRO A 8 -7.39 -25.23 5.69
CA PRO A 8 -6.41 -25.66 4.69
C PRO A 8 -5.29 -26.47 5.36
N VAL A 9 -4.98 -27.61 4.77
CA VAL A 9 -3.92 -28.52 5.19
C VAL A 9 -2.59 -27.73 5.18
N ARG A 10 -1.96 -27.56 6.35
CA ARG A 10 -0.65 -26.95 6.49
C ARG A 10 0.37 -27.82 5.74
N SER A 11 0.97 -27.28 4.69
CA SER A 11 2.15 -27.88 4.07
C SER A 11 3.32 -27.87 5.07
N ALA A 12 4.12 -28.93 5.06
CA ALA A 12 5.36 -28.98 5.84
C ALA A 12 6.30 -27.83 5.41
N PRO A 13 7.14 -27.29 6.34
CA PRO A 13 8.08 -26.23 5.99
C PRO A 13 8.99 -26.68 4.85
N ALA A 14 9.19 -25.80 3.86
CA ALA A 14 9.99 -26.09 2.68
C ALA A 14 11.47 -26.26 3.07
N GLY A 15 12.11 -27.32 2.56
CA GLY A 15 13.53 -27.58 2.79
C GLY A 15 14.46 -26.54 2.12
N PRO A 16 15.72 -26.41 2.57
CA PRO A 16 16.69 -25.53 1.93
C PRO A 16 16.89 -25.93 0.46
N GLY A 17 16.68 -24.97 -0.46
CA GLY A 17 16.79 -25.17 -1.91
C GLY A 17 15.45 -25.18 -2.67
N THR A 18 14.32 -25.08 -1.99
CA THR A 18 13.01 -24.93 -2.65
C THR A 18 12.93 -23.56 -3.38
N PRO A 19 12.57 -23.53 -4.68
CA PRO A 19 12.36 -22.26 -5.38
C PRO A 19 11.31 -21.40 -4.68
N VAL A 20 11.53 -20.09 -4.62
CA VAL A 20 10.62 -19.14 -3.94
C VAL A 20 9.19 -19.27 -4.46
N SER A 21 9.00 -19.44 -5.78
CA SER A 21 7.68 -19.66 -6.39
C SER A 21 6.93 -20.88 -5.83
N ALA A 22 7.64 -21.90 -5.36
CA ALA A 22 7.06 -23.12 -4.81
C ALA A 22 6.66 -23.01 -3.32
N ARG A 23 6.99 -21.92 -2.65
CA ARG A 23 6.67 -21.70 -1.24
C ARG A 23 5.30 -21.06 -1.01
N PHE A 24 4.69 -20.49 -2.04
CA PHE A 24 3.36 -19.87 -1.92
C PHE A 24 2.25 -20.90 -2.15
N PRO A 25 1.14 -20.84 -1.40
CA PRO A 25 0.02 -21.77 -1.54
C PRO A 25 -0.73 -21.55 -2.86
N THR A 26 -1.46 -22.56 -3.31
CA THR A 26 -2.43 -22.43 -4.40
C THR A 26 -3.43 -21.31 -4.09
N GLY A 27 -3.69 -20.45 -5.07
CA GLY A 27 -4.57 -19.29 -4.91
C GLY A 27 -3.91 -18.06 -4.27
N PHE A 28 -2.59 -18.09 -4.01
CA PHE A 28 -1.84 -16.89 -3.63
C PHE A 28 -1.82 -15.91 -4.81
N LEU A 29 -2.18 -14.63 -4.54
CA LEU A 29 -2.33 -13.62 -5.58
C LEU A 29 -1.02 -12.87 -5.81
N PHE A 30 -0.57 -12.84 -7.05
CA PHE A 30 0.53 -11.97 -7.47
C PHE A 30 -0.02 -10.76 -8.21
N GLY A 31 0.42 -9.56 -7.81
CA GLY A 31 -0.02 -8.30 -8.38
C GLY A 31 1.11 -7.32 -8.60
N ALA A 32 0.76 -6.19 -9.18
CA ALA A 32 1.57 -4.98 -9.24
C ALA A 32 0.74 -3.80 -8.79
N ALA A 33 1.40 -2.75 -8.28
CA ALA A 33 0.74 -1.57 -7.75
C ALA A 33 1.24 -0.28 -8.40
N THR A 34 0.35 0.73 -8.42
CA THR A 34 0.65 2.13 -8.76
C THR A 34 -0.28 3.07 -8.01
N ALA A 35 -0.03 4.37 -8.07
CA ALA A 35 -0.93 5.39 -7.53
C ALA A 35 -1.23 6.48 -8.56
N SER A 36 -2.45 7.03 -8.52
CA SER A 36 -3.00 7.96 -9.51
C SER A 36 -2.12 9.17 -9.76
N TYR A 37 -1.78 9.91 -8.70
CA TYR A 37 -0.97 11.12 -8.84
C TYR A 37 0.42 10.82 -9.43
N GLN A 38 0.98 9.66 -9.12
CA GLN A 38 2.34 9.29 -9.51
C GLN A 38 2.44 8.87 -10.99
N ILE A 39 1.35 8.41 -11.62
CA ILE A 39 1.41 7.89 -12.99
C ILE A 39 0.44 8.52 -13.98
N GLU A 40 -0.72 9.02 -13.54
CA GLU A 40 -1.79 9.40 -14.47
C GLU A 40 -1.44 10.59 -15.36
N GLY A 41 -0.87 11.65 -14.79
CA GLY A 41 -0.79 12.92 -15.50
C GLY A 41 -2.16 13.53 -15.77
N ALA A 42 -2.31 14.19 -16.92
CA ALA A 42 -3.59 14.78 -17.33
C ALA A 42 -4.25 15.62 -16.20
N HIS A 43 -3.43 16.46 -15.55
CA HIS A 43 -3.77 17.16 -14.30
C HIS A 43 -4.96 18.12 -14.42
N ASP A 44 -5.29 18.58 -15.62
CA ASP A 44 -6.38 19.52 -15.94
C ASP A 44 -7.39 18.96 -16.97
N VAL A 45 -7.35 17.64 -17.23
CA VAL A 45 -8.18 17.00 -18.24
C VAL A 45 -9.44 16.39 -17.60
N GLY A 46 -10.55 16.40 -18.35
CA GLY A 46 -11.78 15.70 -17.97
C GLY A 46 -12.47 16.29 -16.74
N GLY A 47 -12.23 17.56 -16.41
CA GLY A 47 -12.84 18.23 -15.28
C GLY A 47 -12.15 17.97 -13.93
N ARG A 48 -10.95 17.38 -13.94
CA ARG A 48 -10.10 17.24 -12.74
C ARG A 48 -9.70 18.63 -12.24
N THR A 49 -9.72 18.83 -10.92
CA THR A 49 -9.20 20.01 -10.23
C THR A 49 -7.89 19.72 -9.51
N PRO A 50 -7.15 20.72 -9.04
CA PRO A 50 -5.92 20.49 -8.30
C PRO A 50 -6.14 19.70 -7.02
N SER A 51 -5.21 18.78 -6.74
CA SER A 51 -4.99 18.17 -5.44
C SER A 51 -4.00 19.00 -4.63
N ILE A 52 -3.83 18.65 -3.35
CA ILE A 52 -2.78 19.22 -2.49
C ILE A 52 -1.37 18.98 -3.06
N TRP A 53 -1.16 17.90 -3.82
CA TRP A 53 0.13 17.62 -4.47
C TRP A 53 0.38 18.54 -5.66
N ASP A 54 -0.65 18.86 -6.46
CA ASP A 54 -0.52 19.85 -7.55
C ASP A 54 -0.08 21.21 -7.00
N THR A 55 -0.64 21.64 -5.88
CA THR A 55 -0.28 22.89 -5.21
C THR A 55 1.14 22.82 -4.62
N TYR A 56 1.43 21.74 -3.89
CA TYR A 56 2.71 21.54 -3.22
C TYR A 56 3.90 21.52 -4.20
N CYS A 57 3.76 20.85 -5.34
CA CYS A 57 4.82 20.78 -6.35
C CYS A 57 5.16 22.14 -6.96
N ARG A 58 4.22 23.08 -6.95
CA ARG A 58 4.44 24.45 -7.49
C ARG A 58 5.13 25.38 -6.50
N GLU A 59 5.28 24.98 -5.23
CA GLU A 59 6.07 25.73 -4.26
C GLU A 59 7.57 25.48 -4.46
N PRO A 60 8.40 26.51 -4.66
CA PRO A 60 9.84 26.33 -4.88
C PRO A 60 10.52 25.55 -3.74
N GLY A 61 11.32 24.56 -4.10
CA GLY A 61 12.13 23.77 -3.14
C GLY A 61 11.38 22.65 -2.41
N ARG A 62 10.09 22.42 -2.70
CA ARG A 62 9.34 21.32 -2.11
C ARG A 62 9.63 19.97 -2.75
N VAL A 63 9.79 19.96 -4.06
CA VAL A 63 10.07 18.76 -4.85
C VAL A 63 11.41 18.90 -5.55
N ALA A 64 12.17 17.82 -5.60
CA ALA A 64 13.46 17.78 -6.30
C ALA A 64 13.29 18.24 -7.76
N ASP A 65 14.23 19.07 -8.23
CA ASP A 65 14.27 19.61 -9.59
C ASP A 65 12.99 20.38 -10.02
N GLY A 66 12.12 20.75 -9.07
CA GLY A 66 10.85 21.40 -9.36
C GLY A 66 9.88 20.51 -10.16
N ALA A 67 10.04 19.20 -10.07
CA ALA A 67 9.21 18.24 -10.78
C ALA A 67 7.74 18.29 -10.32
N THR A 68 6.82 18.00 -11.25
CA THR A 68 5.37 17.93 -11.00
C THR A 68 4.79 16.61 -11.51
N GLY A 69 3.60 16.24 -11.05
CA GLY A 69 2.84 15.12 -11.58
C GLY A 69 1.99 15.45 -12.81
N ASP A 70 2.19 16.62 -13.44
CA ASP A 70 1.31 17.13 -14.50
C ASP A 70 1.20 16.19 -15.71
N ILE A 71 2.31 15.55 -16.06
CA ILE A 71 2.41 14.55 -17.13
C ILE A 71 2.62 13.15 -16.53
N ALA A 72 3.47 13.04 -15.51
CA ALA A 72 3.86 11.80 -14.86
C ALA A 72 4.27 10.71 -15.87
N CYS A 73 3.56 9.60 -15.94
CA CYS A 73 3.76 8.55 -16.94
C CYS A 73 2.71 8.63 -18.07
N ASP A 74 1.84 9.64 -18.04
CA ASP A 74 0.72 9.79 -18.99
C ASP A 74 -0.20 8.53 -19.05
N HIS A 75 -0.36 7.86 -17.91
CA HIS A 75 -1.20 6.66 -17.80
C HIS A 75 -2.66 6.94 -18.21
N TYR A 76 -3.16 8.15 -17.94
CA TYR A 76 -4.52 8.56 -18.34
C TYR A 76 -4.81 8.34 -19.83
N HIS A 77 -3.83 8.59 -20.70
CA HIS A 77 -3.98 8.36 -22.15
C HIS A 77 -3.45 7.00 -22.58
N ARG A 78 -2.47 6.45 -21.86
CA ARG A 78 -1.72 5.24 -22.26
C ARG A 78 -2.06 3.99 -21.43
N TYR A 79 -3.13 4.01 -20.64
CA TYR A 79 -3.52 2.89 -19.76
C TYR A 79 -3.61 1.54 -20.47
N ARG A 80 -3.99 1.49 -21.76
CA ARG A 80 -4.03 0.24 -22.52
C ARG A 80 -2.65 -0.39 -22.72
N GLU A 81 -1.62 0.43 -22.92
CA GLU A 81 -0.23 -0.04 -23.01
C GLU A 81 0.21 -0.62 -21.65
N ASP A 82 -0.14 0.07 -20.58
CA ASP A 82 0.23 -0.35 -19.23
C ASP A 82 -0.54 -1.63 -18.81
N VAL A 83 -1.82 -1.78 -19.21
CA VAL A 83 -2.57 -3.02 -19.00
C VAL A 83 -2.01 -4.16 -19.87
N ALA A 84 -1.52 -3.88 -21.06
CA ALA A 84 -0.84 -4.90 -21.87
C ALA A 84 0.47 -5.39 -21.20
N LEU A 85 1.21 -4.52 -20.53
CA LEU A 85 2.36 -4.91 -19.71
C LEU A 85 1.95 -5.77 -18.53
N LEU A 86 0.88 -5.43 -17.80
CA LEU A 86 0.34 -6.24 -16.70
C LEU A 86 -0.06 -7.64 -17.18
N ARG A 87 -0.74 -7.72 -18.34
CA ARG A 87 -1.09 -9.00 -18.97
C ARG A 87 0.15 -9.79 -19.34
N GLY A 88 1.17 -9.14 -19.92
CA GLY A 88 2.45 -9.77 -20.25
C GLY A 88 3.22 -10.25 -19.03
N LEU A 89 3.10 -9.56 -17.92
CA LEU A 89 3.65 -9.94 -16.62
C LEU A 89 2.94 -11.18 -16.03
N GLY A 90 1.67 -11.38 -16.40
CA GLY A 90 0.87 -12.49 -15.94
C GLY A 90 0.35 -12.33 -14.50
N VAL A 91 0.14 -11.13 -14.02
CA VAL A 91 -0.42 -10.90 -12.66
C VAL A 91 -1.89 -11.32 -12.57
N ASP A 92 -2.33 -11.66 -11.35
CA ASP A 92 -3.72 -11.98 -11.04
C ASP A 92 -4.54 -10.72 -10.78
N THR A 93 -3.89 -9.68 -10.24
CA THR A 93 -4.54 -8.48 -9.77
C THR A 93 -3.66 -7.25 -9.98
N TYR A 94 -4.31 -6.11 -10.18
CA TYR A 94 -3.64 -4.80 -10.27
C TYR A 94 -4.23 -3.84 -9.25
N ARG A 95 -3.35 -3.30 -8.38
CA ARG A 95 -3.71 -2.27 -7.41
C ARG A 95 -3.42 -0.89 -8.00
N PHE A 96 -4.46 -0.07 -8.12
CA PHE A 96 -4.38 1.32 -8.55
C PHE A 96 -5.14 2.21 -7.57
N SER A 97 -4.84 3.50 -7.54
CA SER A 97 -5.66 4.43 -6.77
C SER A 97 -6.57 5.25 -7.67
N ILE A 98 -7.70 5.66 -7.10
CA ILE A 98 -8.67 6.55 -7.75
C ILE A 98 -8.38 7.97 -7.31
N SER A 99 -8.14 8.89 -8.24
CA SER A 99 -7.90 10.30 -7.94
C SER A 99 -9.18 10.98 -7.49
N TRP A 100 -9.26 11.34 -6.19
CA TRP A 100 -10.43 12.02 -5.65
C TRP A 100 -10.76 13.31 -6.41
N PRO A 101 -9.81 14.25 -6.69
CA PRO A 101 -10.10 15.45 -7.46
C PRO A 101 -10.50 15.19 -8.93
N ARG A 102 -10.28 14.01 -9.47
CA ARG A 102 -10.77 13.60 -10.78
C ARG A 102 -12.23 13.14 -10.74
N VAL A 103 -12.60 12.41 -9.69
CA VAL A 103 -13.93 11.84 -9.51
C VAL A 103 -14.91 12.84 -8.89
N GLN A 104 -14.45 13.66 -7.95
CA GLN A 104 -15.24 14.68 -7.26
C GLN A 104 -14.40 15.96 -7.09
N PRO A 105 -14.34 16.82 -8.10
CA PRO A 105 -13.35 17.90 -8.23
C PRO A 105 -13.19 18.80 -6.99
N ASP A 106 -14.28 19.27 -6.42
CA ASP A 106 -14.25 20.15 -5.24
C ASP A 106 -14.31 19.38 -3.90
N GLY A 107 -14.24 18.05 -3.96
CA GLY A 107 -14.40 17.17 -2.81
C GLY A 107 -15.80 17.20 -2.21
N ALA A 108 -16.79 17.73 -2.94
CA ALA A 108 -18.20 17.80 -2.56
C ALA A 108 -19.09 17.86 -3.80
N GLY A 109 -20.40 17.57 -3.62
CA GLY A 109 -21.37 17.57 -4.73
C GLY A 109 -21.33 16.27 -5.55
N PRO A 110 -21.90 16.28 -6.76
CA PRO A 110 -22.02 15.10 -7.59
C PRO A 110 -20.66 14.65 -8.15
N GLY A 111 -20.58 13.37 -8.54
CA GLY A 111 -19.42 12.82 -9.23
C GLY A 111 -19.23 13.47 -10.62
N ASN A 112 -17.97 13.63 -11.01
CA ASN A 112 -17.56 14.11 -12.32
C ASN A 112 -17.63 12.98 -13.37
N PRO A 113 -18.56 13.04 -14.34
CA PRO A 113 -18.69 11.97 -15.33
C PRO A 113 -17.40 11.69 -16.10
N GLY A 114 -16.65 12.74 -16.50
CA GLY A 114 -15.42 12.57 -17.27
C GLY A 114 -14.32 11.83 -16.50
N GLY A 115 -14.22 12.06 -15.19
CA GLY A 115 -13.29 11.34 -14.33
C GLY A 115 -13.72 9.89 -14.09
N LEU A 116 -15.02 9.67 -13.83
CA LEU A 116 -15.58 8.34 -13.64
C LEU A 116 -15.45 7.48 -14.93
N ASP A 117 -15.67 8.05 -16.10
CA ASP A 117 -15.54 7.35 -17.39
C ASP A 117 -14.09 6.89 -17.65
N PHE A 118 -13.09 7.57 -17.11
CA PHE A 118 -11.70 7.09 -17.21
C PHE A 118 -11.51 5.78 -16.43
N TYR A 119 -11.94 5.75 -15.18
CA TYR A 119 -11.83 4.55 -14.33
C TYR A 119 -12.71 3.39 -14.83
N ASP A 120 -13.88 3.68 -15.39
CA ASP A 120 -14.70 2.70 -16.08
C ASP A 120 -13.90 1.98 -17.18
N ARG A 121 -13.29 2.76 -18.08
CA ARG A 121 -12.50 2.20 -19.18
C ARG A 121 -11.27 1.44 -18.69
N LEU A 122 -10.62 1.90 -17.62
CA LEU A 122 -9.49 1.19 -17.02
C LEU A 122 -9.91 -0.16 -16.43
N VAL A 123 -11.00 -0.18 -15.66
CA VAL A 123 -11.54 -1.41 -15.06
C VAL A 123 -11.98 -2.40 -16.14
N ASP A 124 -12.67 -1.94 -17.19
CA ASP A 124 -13.07 -2.80 -18.30
C ASP A 124 -11.86 -3.41 -19.02
N GLU A 125 -10.80 -2.63 -19.26
CA GLU A 125 -9.57 -3.11 -19.90
C GLU A 125 -8.84 -4.15 -19.03
N LEU A 126 -8.79 -3.95 -17.69
CA LEU A 126 -8.22 -4.91 -16.74
C LEU A 126 -8.98 -6.24 -16.78
N LEU A 127 -10.30 -6.19 -16.69
CA LEU A 127 -11.15 -7.39 -16.73
C LEU A 127 -11.05 -8.11 -18.09
N ALA A 128 -11.00 -7.38 -19.21
CA ALA A 128 -10.77 -7.95 -20.54
C ALA A 128 -9.40 -8.63 -20.66
N ALA A 129 -8.40 -8.16 -19.87
CA ALA A 129 -7.08 -8.79 -19.75
C ALA A 129 -7.05 -9.98 -18.77
N GLY A 130 -8.14 -10.26 -18.05
CA GLY A 130 -8.23 -11.30 -17.02
C GLY A 130 -7.57 -10.91 -15.70
N ILE A 131 -7.46 -9.61 -15.41
CA ILE A 131 -6.79 -9.06 -14.23
C ILE A 131 -7.86 -8.48 -13.30
N SER A 132 -7.88 -8.94 -12.03
CA SER A 132 -8.80 -8.45 -11.01
C SER A 132 -8.38 -7.04 -10.55
N PRO A 133 -9.29 -6.04 -10.59
CA PRO A 133 -8.98 -4.70 -10.12
C PRO A 133 -9.04 -4.61 -8.59
N ALA A 134 -8.02 -3.97 -7.98
CA ALA A 134 -7.97 -3.62 -6.58
C ALA A 134 -7.85 -2.09 -6.45
N ALA A 135 -8.93 -1.42 -6.04
CA ALA A 135 -9.01 0.03 -6.02
C ALA A 135 -8.68 0.62 -4.65
N THR A 136 -7.71 1.52 -4.61
CA THR A 136 -7.40 2.36 -3.46
C THR A 136 -8.13 3.70 -3.58
N LEU A 137 -8.99 4.03 -2.63
CA LEU A 137 -9.80 5.26 -2.68
C LEU A 137 -8.99 6.52 -2.42
N TYR A 138 -7.98 6.47 -1.55
CA TYR A 138 -7.16 7.62 -1.23
C TYR A 138 -5.67 7.27 -1.15
N HIS A 139 -4.90 7.88 -2.04
CA HIS A 139 -3.43 7.77 -2.07
C HIS A 139 -2.80 9.17 -2.13
N TRP A 140 -3.15 9.98 -1.11
CA TRP A 140 -2.61 11.28 -0.71
C TRP A 140 -3.03 12.49 -1.54
N ASP A 141 -3.81 12.31 -2.57
CA ASP A 141 -4.25 13.37 -3.50
C ASP A 141 -5.59 14.01 -3.09
N LEU A 142 -5.64 14.58 -1.87
CA LEU A 142 -6.80 15.32 -1.38
C LEU A 142 -7.12 16.50 -2.31
N PRO A 143 -8.37 16.71 -2.71
CA PRO A 143 -8.76 17.94 -3.44
C PRO A 143 -8.32 19.20 -2.71
N GLN A 144 -7.64 20.11 -3.40
CA GLN A 144 -7.16 21.37 -2.80
C GLN A 144 -8.30 22.16 -2.13
N ALA A 145 -9.48 22.14 -2.72
CA ALA A 145 -10.66 22.81 -2.16
C ALA A 145 -11.08 22.26 -0.77
N LEU A 146 -10.76 21.00 -0.44
CA LEU A 146 -10.94 20.46 0.91
C LEU A 146 -9.84 20.95 1.85
N GLU A 147 -8.59 20.99 1.39
CA GLU A 147 -7.49 21.52 2.18
C GLU A 147 -7.71 22.99 2.55
N ASP A 148 -8.20 23.81 1.63
CA ASP A 148 -8.53 25.23 1.87
C ASP A 148 -9.60 25.41 2.95
N ARG A 149 -10.38 24.35 3.24
CA ARG A 149 -11.39 24.32 4.32
C ARG A 149 -10.91 23.61 5.58
N GLY A 150 -9.63 23.26 5.65
CA GLY A 150 -9.00 22.62 6.81
C GLY A 150 -8.47 21.21 6.57
N GLY A 151 -8.77 20.60 5.44
CA GLY A 151 -8.27 19.29 5.06
C GLY A 151 -8.56 18.21 6.10
N TRP A 152 -7.67 17.25 6.28
CA TRP A 152 -7.85 16.19 7.27
C TRP A 152 -7.82 16.67 8.73
N ARG A 153 -7.45 17.92 9.01
CA ARG A 153 -7.53 18.51 10.35
C ARG A 153 -8.97 18.67 10.86
N VAL A 154 -9.94 18.66 9.97
CA VAL A 154 -11.36 18.83 10.29
C VAL A 154 -12.17 17.58 9.92
N ARG A 155 -13.15 17.25 10.76
CA ARG A 155 -13.99 16.05 10.62
C ARG A 155 -14.82 16.05 9.32
N ASP A 156 -15.23 17.23 8.82
CA ASP A 156 -15.99 17.35 7.57
C ASP A 156 -15.29 16.62 6.40
N THR A 157 -13.96 16.64 6.34
CA THR A 157 -13.20 15.90 5.30
C THR A 157 -13.44 14.40 5.37
N ALA A 158 -13.54 13.82 6.57
CA ALA A 158 -13.85 12.39 6.74
C ALA A 158 -15.27 12.06 6.24
N GLU A 159 -16.23 12.95 6.46
CA GLU A 159 -17.61 12.82 5.96
C GLU A 159 -17.66 12.95 4.42
N ARG A 160 -16.91 13.90 3.85
CA ARG A 160 -16.76 14.05 2.39
C ARG A 160 -16.10 12.84 1.75
N PHE A 161 -15.14 12.22 2.44
CA PHE A 161 -14.52 10.99 1.96
C PHE A 161 -15.52 9.84 1.83
N ALA A 162 -16.49 9.73 2.74
CA ALA A 162 -17.57 8.76 2.62
C ALA A 162 -18.52 9.08 1.44
N ASP A 163 -18.79 10.36 1.16
CA ASP A 163 -19.58 10.76 -0.01
C ASP A 163 -18.88 10.39 -1.32
N TYR A 164 -17.57 10.69 -1.42
CA TYR A 164 -16.75 10.30 -2.54
C TYR A 164 -16.70 8.77 -2.70
N THR A 165 -16.55 8.03 -1.58
CA THR A 165 -16.55 6.57 -1.59
C THR A 165 -17.83 6.00 -2.20
N ARG A 166 -19.01 6.54 -1.83
CA ARG A 166 -20.29 6.13 -2.44
C ARG A 166 -20.31 6.36 -3.94
N ILE A 167 -19.86 7.54 -4.41
CA ILE A 167 -19.80 7.86 -5.84
C ILE A 167 -18.93 6.85 -6.59
N ALA A 168 -17.75 6.52 -6.06
CA ALA A 168 -16.85 5.55 -6.67
C ALA A 168 -17.45 4.12 -6.66
N ALA A 169 -18.03 3.70 -5.53
CA ALA A 169 -18.65 2.39 -5.38
C ALA A 169 -19.91 2.22 -6.25
N GLU A 170 -20.74 3.24 -6.39
CA GLU A 170 -21.93 3.21 -7.27
C GLU A 170 -21.55 3.04 -8.75
N ARG A 171 -20.40 3.59 -9.16
CA ARG A 171 -19.95 3.51 -10.55
C ARG A 171 -19.18 2.24 -10.89
N LEU A 172 -18.36 1.75 -9.96
CA LEU A 172 -17.35 0.72 -10.22
C LEU A 172 -17.59 -0.57 -9.42
N GLY A 173 -18.47 -0.55 -8.41
CA GLY A 173 -18.64 -1.65 -7.46
C GLY A 173 -19.23 -2.94 -8.04
N ASP A 174 -19.77 -2.89 -9.26
CA ASP A 174 -20.20 -4.06 -10.01
C ASP A 174 -19.03 -4.87 -10.61
N ARG A 175 -17.82 -4.29 -10.66
CA ARG A 175 -16.63 -4.82 -11.33
C ARG A 175 -15.36 -4.79 -10.51
N VAL A 176 -15.30 -3.97 -9.47
CA VAL A 176 -14.16 -3.90 -8.54
C VAL A 176 -14.45 -4.77 -7.33
N ASP A 177 -13.75 -5.88 -7.22
CA ASP A 177 -13.94 -6.84 -6.12
C ASP A 177 -13.30 -6.36 -4.82
N ARG A 178 -12.10 -5.73 -4.90
CA ARG A 178 -11.29 -5.35 -3.74
C ARG A 178 -11.16 -3.86 -3.58
N TRP A 179 -11.50 -3.37 -2.37
CA TRP A 179 -11.46 -1.96 -2.03
C TRP A 179 -10.49 -1.69 -0.87
N ILE A 180 -9.60 -0.73 -1.07
CA ILE A 180 -8.68 -0.22 -0.06
C ILE A 180 -9.08 1.22 0.23
N THR A 181 -9.43 1.51 1.47
CA THR A 181 -9.92 2.84 1.86
C THR A 181 -8.82 3.89 1.78
N LEU A 182 -7.71 3.67 2.50
CA LEU A 182 -6.57 4.58 2.60
C LEU A 182 -5.28 3.84 2.29
N ASN A 183 -4.33 4.54 1.65
CA ASN A 183 -2.94 4.15 1.61
C ASN A 183 -2.13 4.96 2.61
N GLU A 184 -1.42 4.28 3.51
CA GLU A 184 -0.44 4.87 4.44
C GLU A 184 -0.90 6.19 5.08
N PRO A 185 -1.94 6.18 5.91
CA PRO A 185 -2.42 7.41 6.54
C PRO A 185 -1.33 8.11 7.40
N TYR A 186 -0.30 7.37 7.83
CA TYR A 186 0.92 7.92 8.44
C TYR A 186 1.56 9.00 7.57
N CYS A 187 1.73 8.74 6.28
CA CYS A 187 2.36 9.68 5.35
C CYS A 187 1.53 10.96 5.21
N SER A 188 0.21 10.85 5.10
CA SER A 188 -0.66 12.03 5.06
C SER A 188 -0.57 12.82 6.35
N ALA A 189 -0.75 12.19 7.52
CA ALA A 189 -0.83 12.89 8.80
C ALA A 189 0.53 13.41 9.28
N PHE A 190 1.55 12.52 9.39
CA PHE A 190 2.80 12.90 10.04
C PHE A 190 3.84 13.44 9.06
N VAL A 191 3.92 12.92 7.84
CA VAL A 191 4.83 13.47 6.85
C VAL A 191 4.26 14.73 6.17
N GLY A 192 2.95 14.76 5.92
CA GLY A 192 2.24 15.89 5.31
C GLY A 192 1.94 17.01 6.29
N TYR A 193 1.11 16.75 7.31
CA TYR A 193 0.71 17.78 8.29
C TYR A 193 1.73 17.97 9.41
N GLY A 194 2.44 16.93 9.82
CA GLY A 194 3.39 16.99 10.94
C GLY A 194 4.75 17.57 10.56
N ALA A 195 5.45 16.95 9.62
CA ALA A 195 6.80 17.32 9.19
C ALA A 195 6.82 18.34 8.06
N GLY A 196 5.76 18.41 7.25
CA GLY A 196 5.66 19.25 6.06
C GLY A 196 6.58 18.83 4.91
N ALA A 197 7.05 17.59 4.92
CA ALA A 197 7.92 17.04 3.88
C ALA A 197 7.14 16.46 2.69
N HIS A 198 5.83 16.28 2.86
CA HIS A 198 4.85 15.95 1.81
C HIS A 198 3.73 16.99 1.81
N ALA A 199 2.89 16.96 0.76
CA ALA A 199 1.69 17.76 0.72
C ALA A 199 0.76 17.47 1.93
N PRO A 200 0.10 18.47 2.50
CA PRO A 200 0.02 19.87 2.08
C PRO A 200 1.19 20.74 2.52
N GLY A 201 2.22 20.21 3.16
CA GLY A 201 3.40 20.94 3.57
C GLY A 201 3.26 21.69 4.91
N ALA A 202 2.27 21.31 5.71
CA ALA A 202 2.05 21.88 7.04
C ALA A 202 3.12 21.40 8.05
N ARG A 203 3.30 22.13 9.14
CA ARG A 203 4.21 21.78 10.23
C ARG A 203 3.48 22.04 11.54
N GLU A 204 2.72 21.04 11.96
CA GLU A 204 1.75 21.18 13.03
C GLU A 204 1.86 20.05 14.06
N GLY A 205 1.48 20.34 15.31
CA GLY A 205 1.36 19.34 16.37
C GLY A 205 -0.05 18.76 16.46
N ARG A 206 -0.97 19.51 17.07
CA ARG A 206 -2.38 19.09 17.24
C ARG A 206 -3.09 18.85 15.92
N GLY A 207 -2.82 19.69 14.90
CA GLY A 207 -3.42 19.54 13.58
C GLY A 207 -3.05 18.20 12.93
N ALA A 208 -1.81 17.76 13.07
CA ALA A 208 -1.38 16.45 12.54
C ALA A 208 -2.01 15.27 13.30
N LEU A 209 -2.16 15.38 14.63
CA LEU A 209 -2.85 14.34 15.42
C LEU A 209 -4.35 14.30 15.12
N ALA A 210 -4.98 15.45 14.91
CA ALA A 210 -6.37 15.53 14.44
C ALA A 210 -6.51 14.90 13.04
N ALA A 211 -5.57 15.19 12.13
CA ALA A 211 -5.55 14.59 10.79
C ALA A 211 -5.42 13.06 10.85
N ALA A 212 -4.52 12.54 11.71
CA ALA A 212 -4.38 11.11 11.93
C ALA A 212 -5.70 10.47 12.39
N HIS A 213 -6.38 11.09 13.34
CA HIS A 213 -7.65 10.60 13.82
C HIS A 213 -8.76 10.68 12.76
N HIS A 214 -8.88 11.80 12.07
CA HIS A 214 -9.94 11.98 11.06
C HIS A 214 -9.72 11.11 9.81
N LEU A 215 -8.48 10.76 9.46
CA LEU A 215 -8.18 9.74 8.45
C LEU A 215 -8.79 8.39 8.88
N LEU A 216 -8.59 7.97 10.13
CA LEU A 216 -9.18 6.72 10.64
C LEU A 216 -10.71 6.80 10.72
N VAL A 217 -11.30 7.93 11.11
CA VAL A 217 -12.75 8.16 11.05
C VAL A 217 -13.24 8.05 9.61
N GLY A 218 -12.54 8.69 8.67
CA GLY A 218 -12.83 8.60 7.23
C GLY A 218 -12.78 7.16 6.72
N HIS A 219 -11.77 6.39 7.16
CA HIS A 219 -11.71 4.96 6.90
C HIS A 219 -12.98 4.23 7.34
N GLY A 220 -13.38 4.39 8.60
CA GLY A 220 -14.58 3.71 9.13
C GLY A 220 -15.87 4.12 8.42
N LEU A 221 -16.00 5.40 8.05
CA LEU A 221 -17.13 5.89 7.25
C LEU A 221 -17.11 5.31 5.82
N ALA A 222 -15.93 5.21 5.20
CA ALA A 222 -15.77 4.60 3.89
C ALA A 222 -16.08 3.10 3.90
N VAL A 223 -15.63 2.34 4.93
CA VAL A 223 -16.00 0.93 5.10
C VAL A 223 -17.51 0.77 5.12
N ARG A 224 -18.21 1.60 5.90
CA ARG A 224 -19.68 1.58 5.94
C ARG A 224 -20.29 1.85 4.56
N ALA A 225 -19.83 2.90 3.88
CA ALA A 225 -20.33 3.28 2.56
C ALA A 225 -20.12 2.15 1.52
N LEU A 226 -18.96 1.48 1.55
CA LEU A 226 -18.67 0.33 0.70
C LEU A 226 -19.58 -0.87 1.01
N ARG A 227 -19.78 -1.18 2.30
CA ARG A 227 -20.68 -2.28 2.71
C ARG A 227 -22.13 -2.01 2.32
N ASP A 228 -22.60 -0.77 2.47
CA ASP A 228 -23.93 -0.34 2.04
C ASP A 228 -24.10 -0.47 0.52
N SER A 229 -23.02 -0.37 -0.26
CA SER A 229 -22.98 -0.59 -1.70
C SER A 229 -22.77 -2.07 -2.10
N GLY A 230 -22.66 -2.99 -1.14
CA GLY A 230 -22.54 -4.44 -1.38
C GLY A 230 -21.09 -4.96 -1.48
N ALA A 231 -20.06 -4.15 -1.23
CA ALA A 231 -18.67 -4.60 -1.28
C ALA A 231 -18.38 -5.66 -0.20
N THR A 232 -17.69 -6.74 -0.60
CA THR A 232 -17.39 -7.89 0.26
C THR A 232 -15.91 -8.08 0.58
N ASP A 233 -15.00 -7.37 -0.09
CA ASP A 233 -13.55 -7.43 0.13
C ASP A 233 -13.01 -6.01 0.36
N VAL A 234 -13.02 -5.57 1.62
CA VAL A 234 -12.71 -4.20 2.04
C VAL A 234 -11.61 -4.21 3.10
N GLY A 235 -10.57 -3.41 2.87
CA GLY A 235 -9.45 -3.25 3.79
C GLY A 235 -8.89 -1.84 3.82
N ILE A 236 -7.78 -1.71 4.52
CA ILE A 236 -6.93 -0.52 4.62
C ILE A 236 -5.48 -0.92 4.38
N THR A 237 -4.69 -0.07 3.78
CA THR A 237 -3.25 -0.28 3.66
C THR A 237 -2.49 0.59 4.64
N LEU A 238 -1.65 -0.05 5.45
CA LEU A 238 -0.77 0.58 6.42
C LEU A 238 0.70 0.32 6.06
N ASN A 239 1.59 1.15 6.58
CA ASN A 239 3.04 0.98 6.47
C ASN A 239 3.67 0.80 7.88
N PRO A 240 3.38 -0.30 8.57
CA PRO A 240 3.97 -0.55 9.88
C PRO A 240 5.46 -0.79 9.74
N ASP A 241 6.25 -0.19 10.64
CA ASP A 241 7.69 -0.26 10.62
C ASP A 241 8.26 -1.21 11.68
N VAL A 242 9.39 -1.84 11.35
CA VAL A 242 10.27 -2.48 12.34
C VAL A 242 11.20 -1.42 12.89
N LEU A 243 11.01 -1.07 14.16
CA LEU A 243 11.77 -0.03 14.84
C LEU A 243 12.82 -0.68 15.75
N LEU A 244 14.08 -0.45 15.46
CA LEU A 244 15.21 -1.03 16.15
C LEU A 244 15.98 0.04 16.91
N PRO A 245 16.38 -0.18 18.19
CA PRO A 245 17.20 0.80 18.90
C PRO A 245 18.60 0.87 18.28
N ALA A 246 19.17 2.08 18.25
CA ALA A 246 20.54 2.29 17.79
C ALA A 246 21.55 1.65 18.75
N THR A 247 21.24 1.66 20.05
CA THR A 247 22.00 1.00 21.13
C THR A 247 21.04 0.42 22.17
N ASP A 248 21.55 -0.42 23.09
CA ASP A 248 20.77 -0.96 24.20
C ASP A 248 20.59 0.04 25.36
N SER A 249 20.87 1.33 25.15
CA SER A 249 20.67 2.36 26.16
C SER A 249 19.18 2.55 26.49
N GLU A 250 18.88 2.88 27.75
CA GLU A 250 17.50 3.19 28.15
C GLU A 250 16.91 4.35 27.32
N ALA A 251 17.73 5.31 26.90
CA ALA A 251 17.33 6.45 26.10
C ALA A 251 16.85 6.02 24.69
N ASP A 252 17.62 5.15 24.01
CA ASP A 252 17.26 4.65 22.69
C ASP A 252 16.06 3.71 22.76
N LEU A 253 15.98 2.85 23.76
CA LEU A 253 14.81 2.00 24.00
C LEU A 253 13.53 2.83 24.26
N ALA A 254 13.66 3.94 24.99
CA ALA A 254 12.55 4.86 25.20
C ALA A 254 12.17 5.63 23.91
N ALA A 255 13.16 5.95 23.07
CA ALA A 255 12.91 6.57 21.76
C ALA A 255 12.16 5.61 20.82
N VAL A 256 12.54 4.32 20.79
CA VAL A 256 11.80 3.29 20.04
C VAL A 256 10.34 3.23 20.46
N ARG A 257 10.03 3.22 21.77
CA ARG A 257 8.62 3.19 22.24
C ARG A 257 7.81 4.39 21.76
N ARG A 258 8.42 5.59 21.70
CA ARG A 258 7.73 6.77 21.15
C ARG A 258 7.56 6.70 19.64
N ALA A 259 8.59 6.21 18.95
CA ALA A 259 8.50 5.98 17.50
C ALA A 259 7.45 4.90 17.14
N GLU A 260 7.37 3.80 17.91
CA GLU A 260 6.31 2.79 17.75
C GLU A 260 4.91 3.38 17.91
N THR A 261 4.72 4.28 18.88
CA THR A 261 3.42 4.95 19.06
C THR A 261 3.04 5.73 17.80
N MET A 262 3.98 6.46 17.19
CA MET A 262 3.73 7.28 16.00
C MET A 262 3.60 6.45 14.73
N HIS A 263 4.51 5.50 14.51
CA HIS A 263 4.55 4.72 13.27
C HIS A 263 3.51 3.60 13.22
N ASN A 264 3.27 2.94 14.36
CA ASN A 264 2.48 1.71 14.41
C ASN A 264 1.20 1.85 15.23
N ASP A 265 1.31 2.22 16.50
CA ASP A 265 0.23 2.03 17.48
C ASP A 265 -0.98 2.92 17.21
N VAL A 266 -0.76 4.17 16.81
CA VAL A 266 -1.83 5.13 16.52
C VAL A 266 -2.74 4.67 15.38
N TRP A 267 -2.26 3.77 14.54
CA TRP A 267 -3.00 3.18 13.41
C TRP A 267 -3.59 1.82 13.80
N LEU A 268 -2.74 0.91 14.28
CA LEU A 268 -3.10 -0.48 14.51
C LEU A 268 -4.02 -0.68 15.72
N GLU A 269 -3.82 0.04 16.82
CA GLU A 269 -4.63 -0.18 18.02
C GLU A 269 -6.09 0.28 17.89
N PRO A 270 -6.41 1.45 17.30
CA PRO A 270 -7.79 1.80 17.01
C PRO A 270 -8.49 0.84 16.05
N LEU A 271 -7.79 0.38 15.01
CA LEU A 271 -8.32 -0.51 13.99
C LEU A 271 -8.54 -1.94 14.50
N LEU A 272 -7.56 -2.50 15.21
CA LEU A 272 -7.52 -3.94 15.52
C LEU A 272 -7.84 -4.25 16.98
N ALA A 273 -7.71 -3.29 17.88
CA ALA A 273 -7.91 -3.49 19.31
C ALA A 273 -8.98 -2.56 19.91
N GLY A 274 -9.57 -1.65 19.13
CA GLY A 274 -10.65 -0.76 19.55
C GLY A 274 -10.28 0.19 20.70
N ARG A 275 -9.02 0.60 20.77
CA ARG A 275 -8.52 1.52 21.80
C ARG A 275 -7.47 2.48 21.24
N TYR A 276 -7.30 3.63 21.88
CA TYR A 276 -6.18 4.52 21.58
C TYR A 276 -4.89 4.02 22.23
N PRO A 277 -3.70 4.34 21.65
CA PRO A 277 -2.42 3.90 22.22
C PRO A 277 -2.19 4.39 23.65
N ALA A 278 -1.73 3.50 24.52
CA ALA A 278 -1.48 3.83 25.91
C ALA A 278 -0.34 4.85 26.13
N HIS A 279 0.54 5.01 25.15
CA HIS A 279 1.74 5.85 25.24
C HIS A 279 1.63 7.21 24.55
N GLU A 280 0.45 7.62 24.09
CA GLU A 280 0.25 8.92 23.43
C GLU A 280 0.71 10.10 24.28
N ALA A 281 0.32 10.13 25.57
CA ALA A 281 0.72 11.19 26.48
C ALA A 281 2.24 11.21 26.73
N LEU A 282 2.90 10.05 26.75
CA LEU A 282 4.36 9.95 26.85
C LEU A 282 5.04 10.47 25.57
N THR A 283 4.43 10.24 24.41
CA THR A 283 4.98 10.59 23.11
C THR A 283 4.77 12.07 22.80
N TRP A 284 3.58 12.58 22.98
CA TRP A 284 3.17 13.92 22.53
C TRP A 284 2.83 14.91 23.66
N GLY A 285 2.72 14.45 24.93
CA GLY A 285 2.37 15.31 26.05
C GLY A 285 1.02 15.99 25.85
N GLU A 286 0.96 17.30 26.06
CA GLU A 286 -0.25 18.12 25.92
C GLU A 286 -0.82 18.20 24.49
N LEU A 287 -0.05 17.83 23.44
CA LEU A 287 -0.56 17.76 22.09
C LEU A 287 -1.61 16.65 21.93
N ALA A 288 -1.51 15.57 22.70
CA ALA A 288 -2.43 14.44 22.70
C ALA A 288 -3.64 14.67 23.64
N ASP A 289 -4.26 15.86 23.59
CA ASP A 289 -5.42 16.20 24.42
C ASP A 289 -6.73 15.51 24.00
N GLY A 290 -6.75 14.91 22.80
CA GLY A 290 -7.89 14.17 22.28
C GLY A 290 -9.14 15.01 21.97
N ALA A 291 -9.02 16.33 21.92
CA ALA A 291 -10.17 17.25 21.71
C ALA A 291 -10.90 17.05 20.37
N TYR A 292 -10.25 16.39 19.41
CA TYR A 292 -10.81 16.05 18.10
C TYR A 292 -11.59 14.72 18.08
N ARG A 293 -11.56 13.93 19.18
CA ARG A 293 -12.22 12.64 19.32
C ARG A 293 -13.65 12.80 19.80
N LEU A 294 -14.56 12.04 19.23
CA LEU A 294 -15.95 11.98 19.66
C LEU A 294 -16.32 10.59 20.14
N ASP A 295 -17.37 10.53 20.96
CA ASP A 295 -17.96 9.27 21.40
C ASP A 295 -18.40 8.44 20.20
N GLY A 296 -18.05 7.16 20.19
CA GLY A 296 -18.37 6.22 19.10
C GLY A 296 -17.33 6.14 17.99
N ASP A 297 -16.33 7.03 17.92
CA ASP A 297 -15.32 7.01 16.86
C ASP A 297 -14.54 5.69 16.83
N LEU A 298 -14.13 5.14 17.97
CA LEU A 298 -13.42 3.86 18.03
C LEU A 298 -14.24 2.69 17.46
N ALA A 299 -15.55 2.68 17.71
CA ALA A 299 -16.44 1.66 17.16
C ALA A 299 -16.59 1.80 15.63
N LEU A 300 -16.54 3.02 15.12
CA LEU A 300 -16.56 3.31 13.69
C LEU A 300 -15.23 2.90 13.03
N ILE A 301 -14.10 3.30 13.61
CA ILE A 301 -12.74 3.00 13.13
C ILE A 301 -12.49 1.49 13.11
N GLY A 302 -12.88 0.78 14.17
CA GLY A 302 -12.71 -0.67 14.31
C GLY A 302 -13.76 -1.49 13.58
N ALA A 303 -14.42 -0.96 12.54
CA ALA A 303 -15.35 -1.72 11.69
C ALA A 303 -14.62 -2.96 11.09
N PRO A 304 -15.29 -4.13 11.01
CA PRO A 304 -14.66 -5.36 10.53
C PRO A 304 -14.09 -5.23 9.11
N LEU A 305 -12.85 -5.68 8.95
CA LEU A 305 -12.11 -5.71 7.69
C LEU A 305 -11.97 -7.15 7.19
N ASP A 306 -11.92 -7.32 5.87
CA ASP A 306 -11.65 -8.61 5.21
C ASP A 306 -10.15 -8.88 5.09
N PHE A 307 -9.34 -7.81 5.03
CA PHE A 307 -7.88 -7.88 5.02
C PHE A 307 -7.25 -6.60 5.57
N VAL A 308 -5.97 -6.70 5.90
CA VAL A 308 -5.10 -5.54 6.15
C VAL A 308 -3.97 -5.55 5.13
N GLY A 309 -3.82 -4.47 4.39
CA GLY A 309 -2.70 -4.24 3.49
C GLY A 309 -1.46 -3.79 4.28
N VAL A 310 -0.32 -4.33 3.92
CA VAL A 310 0.98 -3.97 4.49
C VAL A 310 1.90 -3.49 3.38
N ASN A 311 2.36 -2.25 3.48
CA ASN A 311 3.47 -1.74 2.70
C ASN A 311 4.74 -1.89 3.53
N TYR A 312 5.78 -2.49 2.97
CA TYR A 312 7.05 -2.69 3.66
C TYR A 312 8.23 -2.48 2.74
N TYR A 313 9.21 -1.71 3.19
CA TYR A 313 10.42 -1.44 2.44
C TYR A 313 11.70 -1.70 3.24
N ARG A 314 11.70 -1.38 4.55
CA ARG A 314 12.92 -1.41 5.37
C ARG A 314 12.60 -1.37 6.87
N PRO A 315 13.50 -1.81 7.74
CA PRO A 315 13.46 -1.43 9.16
C PRO A 315 14.01 -0.01 9.35
N ILE A 316 13.59 0.62 10.44
CA ILE A 316 14.10 1.92 10.89
C ILE A 316 14.94 1.73 12.17
N THR A 317 16.18 2.19 12.16
CA THR A 317 16.98 2.27 13.38
C THR A 317 16.73 3.62 14.05
N VAL A 318 16.42 3.63 15.34
CA VAL A 318 16.01 4.81 16.10
C VAL A 318 17.01 5.08 17.22
N SER A 319 17.47 6.33 17.32
CA SER A 319 18.24 6.85 18.43
C SER A 319 17.46 7.94 19.19
N ALA A 320 17.82 8.15 20.45
CA ALA A 320 17.27 9.23 21.24
C ALA A 320 17.79 10.57 20.72
N ALA A 321 16.86 11.45 20.33
CA ALA A 321 17.21 12.83 20.01
C ALA A 321 17.56 13.61 21.27
N PRO A 322 18.45 14.61 21.18
CA PRO A 322 18.72 15.52 22.28
C PRO A 322 17.43 16.17 22.80
N TYR A 323 17.33 16.30 24.12
CA TYR A 323 16.20 17.02 24.71
C TYR A 323 16.22 18.47 24.20
N ARG A 324 15.19 18.84 23.50
CA ARG A 324 14.85 20.24 23.22
C ARG A 324 13.58 20.53 24.01
N ASP A 325 13.52 21.61 24.74
CA ASP A 325 12.29 22.09 25.36
C ASP A 325 11.58 22.98 24.33
N PRO A 326 10.78 22.38 23.42
CA PRO A 326 10.13 23.15 22.38
C PRO A 326 9.00 23.94 23.01
N ASP A 327 8.86 25.20 22.62
CA ASP A 327 7.65 25.95 22.84
C ASP A 327 6.46 25.09 22.36
N PRO A 328 5.48 24.78 23.24
CA PRO A 328 4.31 23.98 22.85
C PRO A 328 3.58 24.52 21.63
N ALA A 329 3.64 25.83 21.39
CA ALA A 329 3.01 26.48 20.22
C ALA A 329 3.71 26.15 18.89
N THR A 330 5.00 25.80 18.92
CA THR A 330 5.81 25.50 17.72
C THR A 330 6.16 24.03 17.58
N ARG A 331 5.82 23.21 18.58
CA ARG A 331 6.10 21.77 18.59
C ARG A 331 5.24 21.05 17.55
N THR A 332 5.88 20.28 16.67
CA THR A 332 5.19 19.42 15.69
C THR A 332 4.91 18.04 16.28
N ALA A 333 3.99 17.30 15.64
CA ALA A 333 3.67 15.93 16.05
C ALA A 333 4.82 14.94 15.83
N VAL A 334 5.81 15.30 15.02
CA VAL A 334 6.98 14.45 14.73
C VAL A 334 8.16 14.73 15.65
N ASP A 335 8.08 15.76 16.51
CA ASP A 335 9.10 16.07 17.50
C ASP A 335 8.98 15.15 18.74
N ILE A 336 9.08 13.84 18.52
CA ILE A 336 8.89 12.81 19.54
C ILE A 336 10.15 12.47 20.34
N ARG A 337 11.21 13.23 20.18
CA ARG A 337 12.54 12.97 20.77
C ARG A 337 13.12 11.61 20.35
N ALA A 338 12.91 11.26 19.11
CA ALA A 338 13.48 10.09 18.46
C ALA A 338 13.93 10.50 17.05
N GLU A 339 15.11 10.05 16.66
CA GLU A 339 15.70 10.36 15.36
C GLU A 339 16.04 9.06 14.63
N GLU A 340 15.88 9.04 13.30
CA GLU A 340 16.34 7.93 12.48
C GLU A 340 17.87 7.90 12.49
N SER A 341 18.43 6.75 12.80
CA SER A 341 19.84 6.45 12.81
C SER A 341 20.21 5.49 11.70
N TRP A 342 21.43 5.57 11.17
CA TRP A 342 21.83 4.79 10.01
C TRP A 342 22.86 3.73 10.35
N ARG A 343 22.55 2.46 10.12
CA ARG A 343 23.54 1.37 10.14
C ARG A 343 24.42 1.44 8.91
N GLN A 344 25.73 1.26 9.08
CA GLN A 344 26.71 1.35 8.00
C GLN A 344 27.02 0.01 7.32
N ASP A 345 26.60 -1.08 7.92
CA ASP A 345 27.02 -2.46 7.63
C ASP A 345 26.10 -3.23 6.65
N VAL A 346 25.09 -2.55 6.08
CA VAL A 346 24.12 -3.19 5.19
C VAL A 346 24.01 -2.48 3.83
N ARG A 347 23.68 -3.26 2.78
CA ARG A 347 23.36 -2.70 1.46
C ARG A 347 22.21 -1.70 1.57
N ARG A 348 22.26 -0.65 0.75
CA ARG A 348 21.22 0.38 0.68
C ARG A 348 20.71 0.55 -0.74
N THR A 349 19.43 0.87 -0.86
CA THR A 349 18.81 1.31 -2.11
C THR A 349 19.25 2.75 -2.45
N THR A 350 18.87 3.27 -3.61
CA THR A 350 19.14 4.68 -3.97
C THR A 350 18.35 5.69 -3.13
N MET A 351 17.30 5.24 -2.42
CA MET A 351 16.65 6.02 -1.36
C MET A 351 17.53 6.13 -0.10
N GLY A 352 18.61 5.37 0.01
CA GLY A 352 19.42 5.23 1.21
C GLY A 352 18.85 4.23 2.20
N TRP A 353 17.80 3.52 1.86
CA TRP A 353 17.13 2.57 2.76
C TRP A 353 17.91 1.25 2.90
N PRO A 354 18.08 0.74 4.13
CA PRO A 354 18.78 -0.51 4.35
C PRO A 354 17.97 -1.70 3.82
N VAL A 355 18.64 -2.65 3.18
CA VAL A 355 18.03 -3.88 2.67
C VAL A 355 18.20 -4.98 3.71
N VAL A 356 17.13 -5.31 4.43
CA VAL A 356 17.14 -6.25 5.57
C VAL A 356 15.90 -7.17 5.48
N PRO A 357 15.91 -8.19 4.62
CA PRO A 357 14.72 -9.01 4.35
C PRO A 357 14.14 -9.71 5.59
N HIS A 358 14.98 -10.22 6.51
CA HIS A 358 14.49 -10.91 7.72
C HIS A 358 13.65 -10.02 8.64
N ALA A 359 13.88 -8.69 8.65
CA ALA A 359 13.05 -7.77 9.40
C ALA A 359 11.59 -7.76 8.90
N PHE A 360 11.36 -8.08 7.63
CA PHE A 360 10.02 -8.25 7.10
C PHE A 360 9.30 -9.46 7.72
N THR A 361 10.01 -10.59 7.86
CA THR A 361 9.49 -11.75 8.60
C THR A 361 9.13 -11.37 10.04
N ASP A 362 10.04 -10.68 10.73
CA ASP A 362 9.85 -10.26 12.12
C ASP A 362 8.63 -9.35 12.29
N LEU A 363 8.42 -8.41 11.35
CA LEU A 363 7.24 -7.55 11.33
C LEU A 363 5.94 -8.37 11.27
N LEU A 364 5.82 -9.23 10.26
CA LEU A 364 4.59 -9.98 10.00
C LEU A 364 4.25 -10.95 11.14
N VAL A 365 5.26 -11.65 11.66
CA VAL A 365 5.11 -12.54 12.82
C VAL A 365 4.77 -11.74 14.08
N GLY A 366 5.40 -10.57 14.25
CA GLY A 366 5.12 -9.64 15.35
C GLY A 366 3.68 -9.13 15.33
N LEU A 367 3.16 -8.72 14.18
CA LEU A 367 1.77 -8.28 14.01
C LEU A 367 0.79 -9.39 14.39
N ARG A 368 0.97 -10.60 13.87
CA ARG A 368 0.11 -11.73 14.21
C ARG A 368 0.13 -12.05 15.71
N ARG A 369 1.32 -12.01 16.34
CA ARG A 369 1.46 -12.26 17.78
C ARG A 369 0.76 -11.20 18.63
N ARG A 370 0.88 -9.93 18.21
CA ARG A 370 0.30 -8.79 18.95
C ARG A 370 -1.21 -8.69 18.78
N TYR A 371 -1.73 -9.05 17.61
CA TYR A 371 -3.14 -8.98 17.27
C TYR A 371 -3.67 -10.37 16.87
N PRO A 372 -4.14 -11.21 17.82
CA PRO A 372 -4.60 -12.56 17.52
C PRO A 372 -5.78 -12.64 16.55
N ALA A 373 -6.59 -11.58 16.49
CA ALA A 373 -7.73 -11.42 15.58
C ALA A 373 -7.36 -10.66 14.29
N LEU A 374 -6.04 -10.55 13.97
CA LEU A 374 -5.58 -9.89 12.75
C LEU A 374 -6.24 -10.53 11.53
N PRO A 375 -6.91 -9.75 10.67
CA PRO A 375 -7.42 -10.24 9.40
C PRO A 375 -6.30 -10.79 8.51
N PRO A 376 -6.63 -11.56 7.45
CA PRO A 376 -5.65 -11.92 6.43
C PRO A 376 -4.86 -10.69 5.94
N LEU A 377 -3.58 -10.89 5.64
CA LEU A 377 -2.72 -9.83 5.13
C LEU A 377 -2.61 -9.88 3.61
N LEU A 378 -2.48 -8.71 3.01
CA LEU A 378 -1.97 -8.54 1.65
C LEU A 378 -0.73 -7.67 1.73
N ILE A 379 0.35 -8.08 1.08
CA ILE A 379 1.49 -7.18 0.90
C ILE A 379 1.15 -6.27 -0.27
N THR A 380 0.70 -5.08 0.06
CA THR A 380 0.15 -4.13 -0.92
C THR A 380 1.22 -3.28 -1.60
N GLU A 381 2.42 -3.20 -1.00
CA GLU A 381 3.61 -2.66 -1.64
C GLU A 381 4.87 -3.28 -1.04
N ASN A 382 5.80 -3.68 -1.90
CA ASN A 382 7.18 -4.00 -1.57
C ASN A 382 8.04 -3.87 -2.83
N GLY A 383 9.19 -3.20 -2.72
CA GLY A 383 10.08 -2.94 -3.84
C GLY A 383 11.28 -2.09 -3.47
N SER A 384 12.14 -1.82 -4.42
CA SER A 384 13.33 -1.01 -4.21
C SER A 384 13.59 -0.02 -5.34
N SER A 385 14.13 1.13 -4.98
CA SER A 385 14.65 2.12 -5.92
C SER A 385 16.12 1.84 -6.18
N GLU A 386 16.50 1.68 -7.45
CA GLU A 386 17.85 1.34 -7.86
C GLU A 386 18.40 2.30 -8.95
N ASP A 387 19.70 2.26 -9.21
CA ASP A 387 20.35 3.04 -10.25
C ASP A 387 20.22 2.33 -11.60
N ASP A 388 19.06 2.47 -12.23
CA ASP A 388 18.74 1.81 -13.48
C ASP A 388 19.46 2.47 -14.65
N ARG A 389 20.40 1.74 -15.26
CA ARG A 389 21.16 2.19 -16.44
C ARG A 389 20.68 1.42 -17.66
N VAL A 390 20.45 2.18 -18.74
CA VAL A 390 20.19 1.61 -20.06
C VAL A 390 21.54 1.27 -20.68
N ASP A 391 21.74 0.03 -21.11
CA ASP A 391 22.94 -0.40 -21.80
C ASP A 391 22.94 -0.03 -23.29
N ALA A 392 23.96 -0.46 -24.02
CA ALA A 392 24.12 -0.15 -25.44
C ALA A 392 23.04 -0.83 -26.33
N ASP A 393 22.42 -1.90 -25.85
CA ASP A 393 21.38 -2.66 -26.54
C ASP A 393 19.97 -2.18 -26.16
N GLY A 394 19.88 -1.17 -25.28
CA GLY A 394 18.62 -0.62 -24.79
C GLY A 394 17.99 -1.39 -23.63
N GLU A 395 18.70 -2.40 -23.08
CA GLU A 395 18.23 -3.24 -21.98
C GLU A 395 18.58 -2.60 -20.62
N ILE A 396 17.88 -3.06 -19.56
CA ILE A 396 18.11 -2.58 -18.19
C ILE A 396 18.27 -3.78 -17.28
N HIS A 397 19.51 -3.94 -16.84
CA HIS A 397 19.95 -5.03 -15.96
C HIS A 397 19.92 -4.59 -14.49
N ASP A 398 18.75 -4.66 -13.87
CA ASP A 398 18.51 -4.23 -12.49
C ASP A 398 18.64 -5.40 -11.48
N SER A 399 19.78 -6.08 -11.53
CA SER A 399 20.07 -7.28 -10.69
C SER A 399 19.87 -7.04 -9.19
N ASP A 400 20.12 -5.82 -8.71
CA ASP A 400 19.93 -5.44 -7.31
C ASP A 400 18.45 -5.43 -6.92
N ARG A 401 17.56 -4.99 -7.81
CA ARG A 401 16.10 -5.08 -7.61
C ARG A 401 15.62 -6.52 -7.67
N VAL A 402 16.14 -7.32 -8.59
CA VAL A 402 15.85 -8.76 -8.64
C VAL A 402 16.24 -9.43 -7.32
N ALA A 403 17.44 -9.13 -6.79
CA ALA A 403 17.89 -9.68 -5.51
C ALA A 403 16.98 -9.20 -4.35
N TYR A 404 16.60 -7.92 -4.32
CA TYR A 404 15.70 -7.38 -3.32
C TYR A 404 14.35 -8.12 -3.32
N LEU A 405 13.70 -8.25 -4.48
CA LEU A 405 12.40 -8.92 -4.60
C LEU A 405 12.48 -10.39 -4.22
N ARG A 406 13.52 -11.11 -4.69
CA ARG A 406 13.74 -12.51 -4.34
C ARG A 406 13.86 -12.72 -2.84
N ASP A 407 14.69 -11.91 -2.18
CA ASP A 407 15.02 -12.08 -0.77
C ASP A 407 13.83 -11.67 0.13
N HIS A 408 13.05 -10.64 -0.25
CA HIS A 408 11.84 -10.25 0.49
C HIS A 408 10.69 -11.22 0.28
N LEU A 409 10.52 -11.81 -0.92
CA LEU A 409 9.55 -12.88 -1.14
C LEU A 409 9.92 -14.15 -0.36
N ALA A 410 11.22 -14.45 -0.23
CA ALA A 410 11.67 -15.53 0.63
C ALA A 410 11.34 -15.26 2.12
N ALA A 411 11.59 -14.04 2.60
CA ALA A 411 11.26 -13.62 3.96
C ALA A 411 9.74 -13.62 4.21
N LEU A 412 8.93 -13.25 3.22
CA LEU A 412 7.48 -13.38 3.27
C LEU A 412 7.05 -14.84 3.45
N ALA A 413 7.61 -15.75 2.67
CA ALA A 413 7.33 -17.17 2.78
C ALA A 413 7.76 -17.73 4.16
N ASP A 414 8.88 -17.24 4.73
CA ASP A 414 9.32 -17.59 6.09
C ASP A 414 8.30 -17.15 7.16
N ALA A 415 7.63 -16.00 6.97
CA ALA A 415 6.55 -15.57 7.86
C ALA A 415 5.29 -16.45 7.72
N MET A 416 4.95 -16.84 6.50
CA MET A 416 3.82 -17.76 6.22
C MET A 416 4.06 -19.14 6.82
N ASP A 417 5.27 -19.69 6.73
CA ASP A 417 5.65 -20.96 7.38
C ASP A 417 5.50 -20.88 8.91
N GLN A 418 5.66 -19.68 9.50
CA GLN A 418 5.38 -19.41 10.92
C GLN A 418 3.90 -19.14 11.21
N GLY A 419 3.04 -19.32 10.20
CA GLY A 419 1.59 -19.32 10.33
C GLY A 419 0.92 -17.96 10.16
N VAL A 420 1.59 -16.96 9.59
CA VAL A 420 0.95 -15.69 9.17
C VAL A 420 0.07 -15.95 7.94
N ASP A 421 -1.20 -15.54 7.99
CA ASP A 421 -2.12 -15.66 6.84
C ASP A 421 -1.88 -14.50 5.87
N VAL A 422 -1.03 -14.72 4.86
CA VAL A 422 -0.81 -13.76 3.77
C VAL A 422 -1.38 -14.33 2.49
N ARG A 423 -2.23 -13.57 1.81
CA ARG A 423 -2.99 -14.04 0.65
C ARG A 423 -2.55 -13.46 -0.70
N GLY A 424 -1.69 -12.46 -0.70
CA GLY A 424 -1.20 -11.87 -1.93
C GLY A 424 -0.05 -10.89 -1.73
N TYR A 425 0.62 -10.59 -2.84
CA TYR A 425 1.78 -9.71 -2.90
C TYR A 425 1.70 -8.82 -4.14
N TYR A 426 1.88 -7.51 -3.96
CA TYR A 426 1.93 -6.52 -5.02
C TYR A 426 3.32 -5.88 -5.05
N VAL A 427 3.99 -6.00 -6.18
CA VAL A 427 5.27 -5.30 -6.36
C VAL A 427 5.04 -3.79 -6.48
N TRP A 428 5.83 -3.01 -5.76
CA TRP A 428 5.93 -1.58 -5.95
C TRP A 428 7.21 -1.23 -6.72
N SER A 429 7.09 -0.78 -7.92
CA SER A 429 5.90 -0.40 -8.67
C SER A 429 5.93 -1.03 -10.06
N LEU A 430 4.80 -1.07 -10.77
CA LEU A 430 4.79 -1.47 -12.18
C LEU A 430 5.71 -0.56 -13.00
N LEU A 431 5.50 0.75 -12.92
CA LEU A 431 6.20 1.77 -13.68
C LEU A 431 7.16 2.58 -12.80
N ASP A 432 8.28 3.03 -13.34
CA ASP A 432 8.95 4.21 -12.79
C ASP A 432 7.96 5.37 -12.79
N ASN A 433 7.94 6.17 -11.72
CA ASN A 433 6.89 7.16 -11.55
C ASN A 433 7.38 8.40 -10.80
N PHE A 434 6.47 9.31 -10.49
CA PHE A 434 6.71 10.48 -9.67
C PHE A 434 6.86 10.09 -8.20
N GLU A 435 8.10 10.06 -7.68
CA GLU A 435 8.40 9.67 -6.29
C GLU A 435 8.27 10.88 -5.35
N TRP A 436 7.10 11.44 -5.28
CA TRP A 436 6.69 12.48 -4.34
C TRP A 436 7.69 13.64 -4.26
N ALA A 437 8.20 13.99 -3.05
CA ALA A 437 9.18 15.04 -2.87
C ALA A 437 10.55 14.77 -3.56
N ARG A 438 10.80 13.55 -4.05
CA ARG A 438 11.98 13.17 -4.82
C ARG A 438 11.82 13.37 -6.33
N GLY A 439 10.61 13.76 -6.80
CA GLY A 439 10.31 13.90 -8.22
C GLY A 439 10.58 12.60 -8.98
N TYR A 440 11.29 12.71 -10.10
CA TYR A 440 11.60 11.55 -10.95
C TYR A 440 13.00 10.96 -10.71
N SER A 441 13.69 11.40 -9.64
CA SER A 441 15.06 10.95 -9.35
C SER A 441 15.16 9.53 -8.79
N LYS A 442 14.05 8.94 -8.35
CA LYS A 442 13.98 7.60 -7.75
C LYS A 442 13.11 6.67 -8.58
N ARG A 443 13.67 5.53 -8.96
CA ARG A 443 13.05 4.58 -9.88
C ARG A 443 12.73 3.28 -9.17
N PHE A 444 11.44 3.07 -8.86
CA PHE A 444 10.93 1.86 -8.22
C PHE A 444 10.34 0.86 -9.22
N GLY A 445 10.03 1.32 -10.44
CA GLY A 445 9.35 0.50 -11.43
C GLY A 445 10.13 -0.76 -11.82
N ILE A 446 9.42 -1.85 -12.06
CA ILE A 446 9.96 -3.01 -12.79
C ILE A 446 9.92 -2.77 -14.32
N VAL A 447 9.23 -1.72 -14.73
CA VAL A 447 9.23 -1.16 -16.10
C VAL A 447 9.79 0.25 -16.03
N ARG A 448 10.84 0.53 -16.80
CA ARG A 448 11.38 1.88 -16.96
C ARG A 448 10.39 2.73 -17.77
N VAL A 449 10.20 3.96 -17.34
CA VAL A 449 9.57 5.01 -18.14
C VAL A 449 10.64 6.02 -18.52
N ASP A 450 10.78 6.27 -19.81
CA ASP A 450 11.54 7.41 -20.30
C ASP A 450 10.65 8.65 -20.21
N TYR A 451 11.03 9.62 -19.39
CA TYR A 451 10.15 10.76 -19.11
C TYR A 451 10.09 11.81 -20.22
N ASP A 452 10.98 11.72 -21.22
CA ASP A 452 10.98 12.60 -22.40
C ASP A 452 10.06 12.03 -23.51
N THR A 453 10.12 10.73 -23.74
CA THR A 453 9.40 10.04 -24.81
C THR A 453 8.16 9.26 -24.32
N LEU A 454 8.09 9.05 -23.02
CA LEU A 454 7.09 8.20 -22.34
C LEU A 454 7.12 6.74 -22.81
N GLU A 455 8.23 6.27 -23.35
CA GLU A 455 8.44 4.88 -23.71
C GLU A 455 8.53 3.99 -22.45
N ARG A 456 7.96 2.78 -22.55
CA ARG A 456 7.98 1.76 -21.49
C ARG A 456 8.94 0.65 -21.86
N VAL A 457 9.98 0.44 -21.04
CA VAL A 457 10.99 -0.62 -21.24
C VAL A 457 10.98 -1.58 -20.06
N PRO A 458 10.52 -2.84 -20.23
CA PRO A 458 10.59 -3.84 -19.15
C PRO A 458 12.04 -4.13 -18.74
N LYS A 459 12.30 -4.11 -17.42
CA LYS A 459 13.61 -4.39 -16.82
C LYS A 459 13.79 -5.89 -16.58
N ASP A 460 14.98 -6.32 -16.16
CA ASP A 460 15.21 -7.72 -15.77
C ASP A 460 14.32 -8.14 -14.60
N SER A 461 14.03 -7.25 -13.66
CA SER A 461 13.09 -7.50 -12.57
C SER A 461 11.66 -7.80 -13.05
N TYR A 462 11.19 -7.17 -14.13
CA TYR A 462 9.92 -7.51 -14.75
C TYR A 462 9.95 -8.96 -15.31
N ARG A 463 11.01 -9.32 -16.03
CA ARG A 463 11.17 -10.65 -16.62
C ARG A 463 11.26 -11.71 -15.53
N TRP A 464 12.04 -11.44 -14.48
CA TRP A 464 12.17 -12.33 -13.33
C TRP A 464 10.85 -12.55 -12.59
N TYR A 465 10.08 -11.47 -12.33
CA TYR A 465 8.80 -11.56 -11.63
C TYR A 465 7.75 -12.31 -12.47
N ARG A 466 7.69 -12.06 -13.78
CA ARG A 466 6.89 -12.84 -14.73
C ARG A 466 7.20 -14.33 -14.65
N ASP A 467 8.46 -14.69 -14.68
CA ASP A 467 8.90 -16.10 -14.68
C ASP A 467 8.59 -16.76 -13.33
N LEU A 468 8.68 -16.03 -12.23
CA LEU A 468 8.25 -16.49 -10.91
C LEU A 468 6.75 -16.80 -10.87
N ILE A 469 5.91 -15.89 -11.39
CA ILE A 469 4.44 -16.07 -11.47
C ILE A 469 4.09 -17.27 -12.35
N ALA A 470 4.73 -17.40 -13.51
CA ALA A 470 4.53 -18.53 -14.42
C ALA A 470 4.85 -19.86 -13.75
N ALA A 471 6.01 -19.95 -13.09
CA ALA A 471 6.43 -21.16 -12.36
C ALA A 471 5.47 -21.53 -11.21
N HIS A 472 4.90 -20.54 -10.51
CA HIS A 472 3.87 -20.77 -9.49
C HIS A 472 2.60 -21.37 -10.11
N ARG A 473 2.08 -20.78 -11.18
CA ARG A 473 0.87 -21.25 -11.85
C ARG A 473 1.00 -22.64 -12.47
N ASP A 474 2.15 -22.96 -13.04
CA ASP A 474 2.39 -24.29 -13.64
C ASP A 474 2.35 -25.38 -12.58
N ARG A 475 2.87 -25.11 -11.37
CA ARG A 475 2.79 -26.02 -10.24
C ARG A 475 1.34 -26.22 -9.78
N ASP A 476 0.54 -25.15 -9.68
CA ASP A 476 -0.85 -25.23 -9.26
C ASP A 476 -1.67 -26.09 -10.22
N ARG A 477 -1.47 -25.92 -11.53
CA ARG A 477 -2.08 -26.76 -12.58
C ARG A 477 -1.65 -28.23 -12.50
N ALA A 478 -0.40 -28.51 -12.14
CA ALA A 478 0.08 -29.88 -11.97
C ALA A 478 -0.56 -30.53 -10.71
N GLY A 479 -0.64 -29.82 -9.59
CA GLY A 479 -1.30 -30.29 -8.37
C GLY A 479 -2.79 -30.58 -8.53
N ASP A 480 -3.51 -29.80 -9.35
CA ASP A 480 -4.93 -30.05 -9.65
C ASP A 480 -5.14 -31.31 -10.51
N ARG A 481 -4.22 -31.60 -11.45
CA ARG A 481 -4.28 -32.84 -12.27
C ARG A 481 -4.11 -34.09 -11.43
N ASP A 482 -3.28 -34.06 -10.41
CA ASP A 482 -3.05 -35.19 -9.52
C ASP A 482 -4.21 -35.42 -8.53
N ARG A 483 -5.03 -34.39 -8.28
CA ARG A 483 -6.22 -34.46 -7.40
C ARG A 483 -7.49 -34.92 -8.11
N THR A 484 -7.53 -34.93 -9.45
CA THR A 484 -8.70 -35.41 -10.20
C THR A 484 -8.70 -36.93 -10.20
N PRO A 485 -9.68 -37.63 -9.60
CA PRO A 485 -9.72 -39.10 -9.59
C PRO A 485 -9.80 -39.60 -11.03
N SER A 486 -8.88 -40.47 -11.41
CA SER A 486 -8.97 -41.24 -12.64
C SER A 486 -10.34 -41.91 -12.73
N ALA A 487 -11.17 -41.48 -13.67
CA ALA A 487 -12.43 -42.15 -13.94
C ALA A 487 -12.14 -43.61 -14.29
N THR A 488 -12.45 -44.50 -13.37
CA THR A 488 -12.34 -45.94 -13.51
C THR A 488 -13.11 -46.37 -14.75
N ARG A 489 -12.41 -46.79 -15.78
CA ARG A 489 -13.03 -47.49 -16.92
C ARG A 489 -13.69 -48.75 -16.37
N THR A 490 -14.99 -48.72 -16.20
CA THR A 490 -15.80 -49.91 -15.98
C THR A 490 -15.87 -50.61 -17.33
N THR A 491 -15.05 -51.65 -17.52
CA THR A 491 -15.20 -52.63 -18.61
C THR A 491 -16.48 -53.38 -18.37
N GLY A 492 -17.44 -53.17 -19.28
CA GLY A 492 -18.66 -53.96 -19.32
C GLY A 492 -18.33 -55.44 -19.57
N GLN A 493 -18.68 -56.30 -18.60
CA GLN A 493 -18.81 -57.74 -18.85
C GLN A 493 -20.19 -57.98 -19.44
N GLU A 494 -20.20 -58.37 -20.69
CA GLU A 494 -21.36 -59.04 -21.32
C GLU A 494 -21.63 -60.35 -20.58
N LEU A 495 -22.81 -60.49 -20.06
CA LEU A 495 -23.35 -61.78 -19.61
C LEU A 495 -24.37 -62.22 -20.64
N HIS A 496 -23.95 -63.11 -21.53
CA HIS A 496 -24.81 -64.12 -22.20
C HIS A 496 -25.32 -65.06 -21.14
N HIS A 497 -26.66 -65.23 -21.06
CA HIS A 497 -27.30 -66.52 -20.91
C HIS A 497 -28.83 -66.43 -21.10
N ARG A 498 -29.31 -67.11 -22.12
CA ARG A 498 -30.50 -67.98 -22.35
C ARG A 498 -31.86 -67.43 -21.87
#